data_b1aed416e5a9d1f23900c4a0dd0517f3
#
_entry.id   b1aed416e5a9d1f23900c4a0dd0517f3
#
_cell.length_a   1.000
_cell.length_b   1.000
_cell.length_c   1.000
_cell.angle_alpha   90.00
_cell.angle_beta   90.00
_cell.angle_gamma   90.00
#
_symmetry.space_group_name_H-M   'P 1'
#
loop_
_entity.id
_entity.type
_entity.pdbx_description
1 polymer ?
#
loop_
_entity_poly.entity_id
_entity_poly.type
_entity_poly.pdbx_seq_one_letter_code
_entity_poly.pdbx_strand_id
1 'polypeptide(L)'
;MSWNQFALASAGGASLSSRVAAVSRIDGTMEVFFVGGNGSVQDRYWYEGGSWQAFELAPAGSASTHTGIAAVSRIPGSMELWFVGGDAAVRDHFWYDTASKNFDRDVTTDIAIGGSAHVVMYQDGFFSFSTHAHDSGFDNIDYTITAAVMTPDGTVFTFQHSGHTEGTVAGLPFGTPDRNDDFMFVGNNPQITAKWDGILNGTFRASLDATDTLAAGVTRALGDLVKAIVAAAGKAAADAVVLGS
;
A
#
# COMPACT_ATOMS: atom_id res chain seq x y z
N MET A 1 -9.89 28.32 23.17
CA MET A 1 -9.97 26.86 23.07
C MET A 1 -9.61 26.29 24.43
N SER A 2 -10.37 25.33 24.96
CA SER A 2 -10.10 24.66 26.23
C SER A 2 -9.95 23.16 25.98
N TRP A 3 -9.06 22.52 26.73
CA TRP A 3 -8.95 21.07 26.74
C TRP A 3 -10.06 20.50 27.63
N ASN A 4 -10.75 19.47 27.13
CA ASN A 4 -11.68 18.67 27.90
C ASN A 4 -11.03 17.32 28.24
N GLN A 5 -11.37 16.76 29.41
CA GLN A 5 -10.82 15.50 29.91
C GLN A 5 -11.94 14.52 30.21
N PHE A 6 -11.75 13.26 29.80
CA PHE A 6 -12.60 12.13 30.18
C PHE A 6 -11.76 10.85 30.23
N ALA A 7 -12.26 9.81 30.90
CA ALA A 7 -11.56 8.55 31.04
C ALA A 7 -12.06 7.54 29.98
N LEU A 8 -11.16 6.96 29.19
CA LEU A 8 -11.45 5.87 28.26
C LEU A 8 -11.54 4.49 28.94
N ALA A 9 -10.99 4.35 30.14
CA ALA A 9 -11.09 3.16 30.98
C ALA A 9 -11.25 3.59 32.45
N SER A 10 -11.88 2.74 33.26
CA SER A 10 -11.98 2.98 34.70
C SER A 10 -10.61 2.95 35.39
N ALA A 11 -10.51 3.52 36.59
CA ALA A 11 -9.31 3.42 37.40
C ALA A 11 -8.90 1.97 37.61
N GLY A 12 -7.62 1.64 37.40
CA GLY A 12 -7.09 0.27 37.45
C GLY A 12 -7.35 -0.58 36.21
N GLY A 13 -8.07 -0.07 35.21
CA GLY A 13 -8.36 -0.79 33.98
C GLY A 13 -7.16 -0.97 33.06
N ALA A 14 -6.17 -0.09 33.13
CA ALA A 14 -4.94 -0.18 32.35
C ALA A 14 -3.74 -0.57 33.22
N SER A 15 -2.76 -1.27 32.60
CA SER A 15 -1.46 -1.51 33.25
C SER A 15 -0.68 -0.21 33.42
N LEU A 16 -0.12 0.00 34.60
CA LEU A 16 0.72 1.18 34.89
C LEU A 16 2.11 1.10 34.24
N SER A 17 2.54 -0.08 33.81
CA SER A 17 3.86 -0.34 33.24
C SER A 17 3.82 -0.47 31.71
N SER A 18 2.63 -0.45 31.11
CA SER A 18 2.47 -0.46 29.65
C SER A 18 2.21 0.94 29.12
N ARG A 19 2.43 1.12 27.81
CA ARG A 19 2.15 2.37 27.09
C ARG A 19 0.81 2.25 26.38
N VAL A 20 0.25 3.41 26.05
CA VAL A 20 -0.92 3.54 25.18
C VAL A 20 -0.44 3.79 23.75
N ALA A 21 -1.04 3.14 22.77
CA ALA A 21 -0.87 3.44 21.35
C ALA A 21 -2.19 3.99 20.80
N ALA A 22 -2.10 4.93 19.88
CA ALA A 22 -3.27 5.47 19.19
C ALA A 22 -3.00 5.55 17.69
N VAL A 23 -4.03 5.30 16.90
CA VAL A 23 -3.99 5.36 15.43
C VAL A 23 -5.32 5.84 14.88
N SER A 24 -5.28 6.56 13.78
CA SER A 24 -6.45 6.84 12.94
C SER A 24 -6.26 6.06 11.63
N ARG A 25 -7.16 5.14 11.33
CA ARG A 25 -7.07 4.31 10.12
C ARG A 25 -7.63 4.99 8.87
N ILE A 26 -8.57 5.90 9.04
CA ILE A 26 -9.15 6.81 8.04
C ILE A 26 -9.57 8.11 8.73
N ASP A 27 -9.80 9.17 7.95
CA ASP A 27 -10.33 10.41 8.48
C ASP A 27 -11.62 10.20 9.27
N GLY A 28 -11.80 10.94 10.37
CA GLY A 28 -12.96 10.82 11.24
C GLY A 28 -12.96 9.56 12.14
N THR A 29 -11.84 8.84 12.28
CA THR A 29 -11.71 7.70 13.19
C THR A 29 -10.57 7.85 14.17
N MET A 30 -10.67 7.20 15.32
CA MET A 30 -9.58 7.06 16.28
C MET A 30 -9.69 5.73 17.01
N GLU A 31 -8.58 5.02 17.10
CA GLU A 31 -8.42 3.80 17.88
C GLU A 31 -7.37 4.05 18.96
N VAL A 32 -7.63 3.60 20.19
CA VAL A 32 -6.71 3.73 21.31
C VAL A 32 -6.54 2.38 21.98
N PHE A 33 -5.33 1.83 21.89
CA PHE A 33 -5.00 0.52 22.41
C PHE A 33 -4.19 0.62 23.69
N PHE A 34 -4.47 -0.27 24.64
CA PHE A 34 -3.71 -0.39 25.88
C PHE A 34 -3.77 -1.82 26.44
N VAL A 35 -2.78 -2.17 27.21
CA VAL A 35 -2.77 -3.42 27.95
C VAL A 35 -3.50 -3.22 29.26
N GLY A 36 -4.49 -4.06 29.55
CA GLY A 36 -5.21 -4.10 30.83
C GLY A 36 -4.31 -4.53 31.98
N GLY A 37 -4.68 -4.18 33.20
CA GLY A 37 -3.97 -4.64 34.40
C GLY A 37 -3.91 -6.17 34.58
N ASN A 38 -4.81 -6.89 33.93
CA ASN A 38 -4.86 -8.36 33.85
C ASN A 38 -4.13 -8.97 32.65
N GLY A 39 -3.45 -8.15 31.82
CA GLY A 39 -2.77 -8.61 30.61
C GLY A 39 -3.69 -8.83 29.41
N SER A 40 -4.94 -8.35 29.44
CA SER A 40 -5.77 -8.27 28.24
C SER A 40 -5.28 -7.15 27.30
N VAL A 41 -5.62 -7.21 26.02
CA VAL A 41 -5.44 -6.10 25.09
C VAL A 41 -6.78 -5.45 24.84
N GLN A 42 -6.88 -4.19 25.14
CA GLN A 42 -8.09 -3.40 25.06
C GLN A 42 -8.00 -2.40 23.93
N ASP A 43 -9.12 -2.22 23.22
CA ASP A 43 -9.35 -1.21 22.22
C ASP A 43 -10.46 -0.26 22.68
N ARG A 44 -10.27 1.02 22.42
CA ARG A 44 -11.29 2.07 22.50
C ARG A 44 -11.32 2.77 21.19
N TYR A 45 -12.45 2.72 20.51
CA TYR A 45 -12.58 3.30 19.19
C TYR A 45 -13.71 4.33 19.11
N TRP A 46 -13.52 5.27 18.23
CA TRP A 46 -14.45 6.35 17.98
C TRP A 46 -14.54 6.63 16.48
N TYR A 47 -15.75 6.88 16.02
CA TYR A 47 -16.05 7.37 14.68
C TYR A 47 -16.73 8.72 14.77
N GLU A 48 -16.48 9.62 13.81
CA GLU A 48 -17.08 10.94 13.74
C GLU A 48 -18.62 10.85 13.82
N GLY A 49 -19.20 11.71 14.68
CA GLY A 49 -20.62 11.68 14.98
C GLY A 49 -21.08 10.61 15.96
N GLY A 50 -20.21 9.69 16.36
CA GLY A 50 -20.49 8.62 17.31
C GLY A 50 -19.96 8.87 18.72
N SER A 51 -20.18 7.90 19.60
CA SER A 51 -19.59 7.83 20.95
C SER A 51 -18.44 6.82 20.99
N TRP A 52 -17.54 6.96 21.96
CA TRP A 52 -16.49 5.99 22.23
C TRP A 52 -17.09 4.61 22.55
N GLN A 53 -16.56 3.61 21.92
CA GLN A 53 -16.89 2.21 22.09
C GLN A 53 -15.72 1.45 22.72
N ALA A 54 -15.95 0.24 23.18
CA ALA A 54 -14.96 -0.61 23.85
C ALA A 54 -14.98 -2.02 23.24
N PHE A 55 -13.81 -2.54 22.98
CA PHE A 55 -13.61 -3.92 22.51
C PHE A 55 -12.42 -4.56 23.23
N GLU A 56 -12.54 -5.84 23.60
CA GLU A 56 -11.41 -6.63 24.07
C GLU A 56 -10.80 -7.37 22.90
N LEU A 57 -9.62 -6.91 22.45
CA LEU A 57 -8.93 -7.48 21.30
C LEU A 57 -8.26 -8.82 21.62
N ALA A 58 -7.72 -8.95 22.83
CA ALA A 58 -7.16 -10.20 23.30
C ALA A 58 -7.46 -10.40 24.80
N PRO A 59 -7.74 -11.65 25.24
CA PRO A 59 -8.18 -11.92 26.60
C PRO A 59 -7.08 -11.73 27.66
N ALA A 60 -7.45 -11.77 28.92
CA ALA A 60 -6.53 -11.67 30.04
C ALA A 60 -5.35 -12.65 29.92
N GLY A 61 -4.15 -12.17 30.24
CA GLY A 61 -2.89 -12.93 30.12
C GLY A 61 -2.29 -13.02 28.74
N SER A 62 -2.95 -12.45 27.71
CA SER A 62 -2.42 -12.46 26.32
C SER A 62 -1.20 -11.58 26.16
N ALA A 63 -1.15 -10.43 26.81
CA ALA A 63 -0.06 -9.47 26.73
C ALA A 63 0.73 -9.37 28.04
N SER A 64 2.04 -9.09 27.90
CA SER A 64 2.86 -8.70 29.04
C SER A 64 2.41 -7.34 29.58
N THR A 65 2.18 -7.27 30.88
CA THR A 65 1.83 -6.00 31.56
C THR A 65 3.02 -5.06 31.73
N HIS A 66 4.23 -5.47 31.35
CA HIS A 66 5.49 -4.73 31.55
C HIS A 66 6.09 -4.20 30.24
N THR A 67 5.47 -4.45 29.10
CA THR A 67 5.97 -4.06 27.80
C THR A 67 5.05 -3.06 27.12
N GLY A 68 5.58 -2.36 26.11
CA GLY A 68 4.79 -1.44 25.30
C GLY A 68 3.89 -2.15 24.31
N ILE A 69 2.97 -1.37 23.75
CA ILE A 69 2.11 -1.69 22.63
C ILE A 69 2.37 -0.63 21.55
N ALA A 70 2.32 -1.01 20.29
CA ALA A 70 2.51 -0.09 19.17
C ALA A 70 1.41 -0.34 18.14
N ALA A 71 0.93 0.73 17.51
CA ALA A 71 -0.07 0.66 16.46
C ALA A 71 0.33 1.55 15.27
N VAL A 72 -0.02 1.11 14.06
CA VAL A 72 0.14 1.88 12.84
C VAL A 72 -1.02 1.60 11.88
N SER A 73 -1.37 2.60 11.07
CA SER A 73 -2.15 2.43 9.85
C SER A 73 -1.21 2.68 8.68
N ARG A 74 -0.78 1.63 7.99
CA ARG A 74 0.12 1.72 6.83
C ARG A 74 -0.60 2.24 5.59
N ILE A 75 -1.83 1.81 5.44
CA ILE A 75 -2.74 2.23 4.39
C ILE A 75 -4.09 2.50 5.04
N PRO A 76 -4.85 3.49 4.56
CA PRO A 76 -6.17 3.76 5.09
C PRO A 76 -7.09 2.54 5.05
N GLY A 77 -7.94 2.43 6.06
CA GLY A 77 -8.77 1.25 6.27
C GLY A 77 -8.01 0.07 6.89
N SER A 78 -6.71 0.19 7.16
CA SER A 78 -5.93 -0.84 7.83
C SER A 78 -5.42 -0.40 9.18
N MET A 79 -5.22 -1.36 10.07
CA MET A 79 -4.52 -1.19 11.34
C MET A 79 -3.66 -2.41 11.61
N GLU A 80 -2.48 -2.17 12.13
CA GLU A 80 -1.62 -3.20 12.68
C GLU A 80 -1.27 -2.83 14.10
N LEU A 81 -1.35 -3.79 14.99
CA LEU A 81 -1.09 -3.64 16.41
C LEU A 81 -0.10 -4.70 16.86
N TRP A 82 1.02 -4.26 17.42
CA TRP A 82 2.03 -5.17 17.96
C TRP A 82 2.14 -5.04 19.47
N PHE A 83 2.23 -6.19 20.13
CA PHE A 83 2.51 -6.28 21.54
C PHE A 83 3.34 -7.54 21.87
N VAL A 84 3.99 -7.53 23.02
CA VAL A 84 4.70 -8.70 23.52
C VAL A 84 3.74 -9.53 24.37
N GLY A 85 3.59 -10.80 24.02
CA GLY A 85 2.80 -11.74 24.78
C GLY A 85 3.40 -12.09 26.16
N GLY A 86 2.61 -12.69 27.03
CA GLY A 86 3.08 -13.21 28.31
C GLY A 86 4.17 -14.30 28.18
N ASP A 87 4.28 -14.91 27.02
CA ASP A 87 5.29 -15.89 26.60
C ASP A 87 6.53 -15.27 25.92
N ALA A 88 6.65 -13.95 25.96
CA ALA A 88 7.68 -13.15 25.31
C ALA A 88 7.69 -13.20 23.75
N ALA A 89 6.67 -13.77 23.11
CA ALA A 89 6.50 -13.69 21.67
C ALA A 89 6.00 -12.31 21.25
N VAL A 90 6.47 -11.79 20.12
CA VAL A 90 5.88 -10.62 19.50
C VAL A 90 4.64 -11.07 18.71
N ARG A 91 3.52 -10.45 18.99
CA ARG A 91 2.24 -10.73 18.35
C ARG A 91 1.84 -9.56 17.49
N ASP A 92 1.34 -9.86 16.30
CA ASP A 92 0.75 -8.93 15.37
C ASP A 92 -0.75 -9.22 15.28
N HIS A 93 -1.56 -8.19 15.51
CA HIS A 93 -3.00 -8.19 15.24
C HIS A 93 -3.28 -7.14 14.17
N PHE A 94 -3.88 -7.57 13.09
CA PHE A 94 -4.15 -6.68 11.96
C PHE A 94 -5.63 -6.64 11.60
N TRP A 95 -6.06 -5.50 11.12
CA TRP A 95 -7.41 -5.22 10.64
C TRP A 95 -7.37 -4.59 9.26
N TYR A 96 -8.22 -5.08 8.37
CA TYR A 96 -8.51 -4.48 7.07
C TYR A 96 -10.02 -4.43 6.92
N ASP A 97 -10.61 -3.24 6.78
CA ASP A 97 -12.07 -3.06 6.70
C ASP A 97 -12.57 -2.91 5.26
N THR A 98 -11.66 -2.86 4.29
CA THR A 98 -12.03 -2.71 2.89
C THR A 98 -11.62 -3.93 2.07
N ALA A 99 -12.48 -4.33 1.14
CA ALA A 99 -12.11 -5.32 0.15
C ALA A 99 -10.94 -4.81 -0.71
N SER A 100 -9.99 -5.68 -1.04
CA SER A 100 -8.87 -5.36 -1.91
C SER A 100 -8.81 -6.28 -3.12
N LYS A 101 -8.24 -5.76 -4.21
CA LYS A 101 -7.90 -6.51 -5.42
C LYS A 101 -6.44 -6.30 -5.74
N ASN A 102 -5.71 -7.41 -5.84
CA ASN A 102 -4.30 -7.42 -6.19
C ASN A 102 -4.13 -7.75 -7.67
N PHE A 103 -3.20 -7.08 -8.30
CA PHE A 103 -2.79 -7.28 -9.67
C PHE A 103 -1.27 -7.35 -9.72
N ASP A 104 -0.74 -8.43 -10.27
CA ASP A 104 0.69 -8.70 -10.37
C ASP A 104 1.08 -9.04 -11.79
N ARG A 105 2.22 -8.56 -12.24
CA ARG A 105 2.78 -8.93 -13.52
C ARG A 105 4.29 -8.73 -13.57
N ASP A 106 4.98 -9.76 -14.02
CA ASP A 106 6.37 -9.64 -14.47
C ASP A 106 6.42 -8.91 -15.80
N VAL A 107 7.42 -8.07 -15.96
CA VAL A 107 7.68 -7.28 -17.16
C VAL A 107 9.12 -7.52 -17.63
N THR A 108 9.29 -7.69 -18.92
CA THR A 108 10.59 -7.95 -19.54
C THR A 108 10.73 -7.14 -20.82
N THR A 109 11.97 -6.90 -21.23
CA THR A 109 12.32 -6.29 -22.51
C THR A 109 13.22 -7.23 -23.32
N ASP A 110 13.54 -6.84 -24.54
CA ASP A 110 14.52 -7.53 -25.38
C ASP A 110 15.98 -7.20 -24.99
N ILE A 111 16.18 -6.32 -24.03
CA ILE A 111 17.48 -5.97 -23.47
C ILE A 111 17.61 -6.47 -22.03
N ALA A 112 18.78 -6.29 -21.42
CA ALA A 112 19.15 -6.94 -20.15
C ALA A 112 18.45 -6.36 -18.91
N ILE A 113 17.26 -5.78 -19.04
CA ILE A 113 16.44 -5.30 -17.92
C ILE A 113 15.10 -6.04 -17.85
N GLY A 114 14.69 -6.40 -16.65
CA GLY A 114 13.40 -6.99 -16.33
C GLY A 114 12.91 -6.51 -14.98
N GLY A 115 11.71 -6.90 -14.60
CA GLY A 115 11.15 -6.48 -13.31
C GLY A 115 9.72 -6.96 -13.11
N SER A 116 9.02 -6.29 -12.20
CA SER A 116 7.62 -6.55 -11.90
C SER A 116 6.85 -5.26 -11.61
N ALA A 117 5.54 -5.32 -11.83
CA ALA A 117 4.59 -4.30 -11.42
C ALA A 117 3.52 -4.95 -10.53
N HIS A 118 3.28 -4.36 -9.38
CA HIS A 118 2.27 -4.78 -8.43
C HIS A 118 1.34 -3.61 -8.10
N VAL A 119 0.02 -3.82 -8.24
CA VAL A 119 -1.01 -2.84 -7.91
C VAL A 119 -2.00 -3.48 -6.94
N VAL A 120 -2.24 -2.84 -5.82
CA VAL A 120 -3.34 -3.18 -4.92
C VAL A 120 -4.34 -2.02 -4.93
N MET A 121 -5.59 -2.32 -5.21
CA MET A 121 -6.68 -1.37 -5.14
C MET A 121 -7.66 -1.78 -4.04
N TYR A 122 -8.18 -0.80 -3.31
CA TYR A 122 -9.09 -1.02 -2.19
C TYR A 122 -10.44 -0.36 -2.48
N GLN A 123 -11.51 -0.97 -1.99
CA GLN A 123 -12.88 -0.51 -2.23
C GLN A 123 -13.14 0.92 -1.74
N ASP A 124 -12.40 1.40 -0.76
CA ASP A 124 -12.51 2.77 -0.21
C ASP A 124 -11.78 3.84 -1.04
N GLY A 125 -11.21 3.45 -2.18
CA GLY A 125 -10.52 4.36 -3.08
C GLY A 125 -9.01 4.35 -2.94
N PHE A 126 -8.47 3.70 -1.91
CA PHE A 126 -7.03 3.58 -1.73
C PHE A 126 -6.40 2.66 -2.76
N PHE A 127 -5.13 2.92 -3.05
CA PHE A 127 -4.30 2.04 -3.87
C PHE A 127 -2.83 2.13 -3.46
N SER A 128 -2.10 1.06 -3.72
CA SER A 128 -0.65 1.05 -3.77
C SER A 128 -0.18 0.56 -5.12
N PHE A 129 0.89 1.17 -5.61
CA PHE A 129 1.61 0.75 -6.81
C PHE A 129 3.07 0.58 -6.44
N SER A 130 3.61 -0.59 -6.67
CA SER A 130 5.03 -0.85 -6.48
C SER A 130 5.63 -1.52 -7.70
N THR A 131 6.90 -1.21 -7.96
CA THR A 131 7.67 -1.81 -9.03
C THR A 131 9.01 -2.26 -8.50
N HIS A 132 9.53 -3.31 -9.12
CA HIS A 132 10.91 -3.73 -9.02
C HIS A 132 11.50 -3.78 -10.42
N ALA A 133 12.67 -3.19 -10.61
CA ALA A 133 13.45 -3.31 -11.83
C ALA A 133 14.83 -3.87 -11.51
N HIS A 134 15.33 -4.76 -12.35
CA HIS A 134 16.66 -5.35 -12.23
C HIS A 134 17.38 -5.35 -13.58
N ASP A 135 18.56 -4.76 -13.61
CA ASP A 135 19.46 -4.79 -14.76
C ASP A 135 20.49 -5.93 -14.62
N SER A 136 20.51 -6.82 -15.61
CA SER A 136 21.52 -7.90 -15.73
C SER A 136 22.63 -7.57 -16.75
N GLY A 137 22.61 -6.38 -17.35
CA GLY A 137 23.52 -5.95 -18.42
C GLY A 137 24.79 -5.28 -17.96
N PHE A 138 25.47 -4.65 -18.92
CA PHE A 138 26.74 -3.95 -18.72
C PHE A 138 26.53 -2.42 -18.67
N ASP A 139 25.54 -1.91 -19.36
CA ASP A 139 25.29 -0.48 -19.53
C ASP A 139 24.24 0.00 -18.51
N ASN A 140 24.31 1.27 -18.15
CA ASN A 140 23.26 1.92 -17.36
C ASN A 140 21.99 2.05 -18.18
N ILE A 141 20.84 1.80 -17.57
CA ILE A 141 19.56 1.80 -18.25
C ILE A 141 18.57 2.74 -17.54
N ASP A 142 18.07 3.72 -18.31
CA ASP A 142 16.87 4.46 -17.93
C ASP A 142 15.64 3.68 -18.40
N TYR A 143 14.63 3.57 -17.54
CA TYR A 143 13.46 2.77 -17.84
C TYR A 143 12.16 3.43 -17.35
N THR A 144 11.05 2.91 -17.85
CA THR A 144 9.71 3.23 -17.38
C THR A 144 8.87 1.96 -17.26
N ILE A 145 8.32 1.70 -16.09
CA ILE A 145 7.29 0.69 -15.88
C ILE A 145 5.93 1.37 -15.88
N THR A 146 5.04 0.91 -16.74
CA THR A 146 3.66 1.38 -16.83
C THR A 146 2.73 0.20 -16.57
N ALA A 147 1.76 0.40 -15.69
CA ALA A 147 0.71 -0.57 -15.40
C ALA A 147 -0.68 0.05 -15.62
N ALA A 148 -1.65 -0.77 -16.00
CA ALA A 148 -3.02 -0.32 -16.20
C ALA A 148 -4.02 -1.41 -15.79
N VAL A 149 -5.06 -0.99 -15.07
CA VAL A 149 -6.25 -1.77 -14.76
C VAL A 149 -7.41 -1.22 -15.56
N MET A 150 -8.03 -2.06 -16.39
CA MET A 150 -9.19 -1.68 -17.19
C MET A 150 -10.43 -2.43 -16.69
N THR A 151 -11.46 -1.69 -16.37
CA THR A 151 -12.76 -2.24 -16.03
C THR A 151 -13.57 -2.66 -17.27
N PRO A 152 -14.58 -3.53 -17.15
CA PRO A 152 -15.40 -3.96 -18.29
C PRO A 152 -16.16 -2.84 -18.99
N ASP A 153 -16.43 -1.72 -18.31
CA ASP A 153 -17.07 -0.52 -18.89
C ASP A 153 -16.10 0.40 -19.64
N GLY A 154 -14.80 0.05 -19.66
CA GLY A 154 -13.76 0.77 -20.38
C GLY A 154 -13.06 1.86 -19.59
N THR A 155 -13.34 2.02 -18.28
CA THR A 155 -12.53 2.91 -17.41
C THR A 155 -11.14 2.32 -17.25
N VAL A 156 -10.10 3.14 -17.38
CA VAL A 156 -8.69 2.71 -17.27
C VAL A 156 -8.00 3.50 -16.17
N PHE A 157 -7.48 2.78 -15.17
CA PHE A 157 -6.59 3.30 -14.14
C PHE A 157 -5.15 3.03 -14.54
N THR A 158 -4.30 4.06 -14.63
CA THR A 158 -2.92 3.94 -15.05
C THR A 158 -1.96 4.35 -13.94
N PHE A 159 -0.87 3.61 -13.83
CA PHE A 159 0.20 3.80 -12.86
C PHE A 159 1.52 3.80 -13.61
N GLN A 160 2.45 4.64 -13.19
CA GLN A 160 3.73 4.76 -13.87
C GLN A 160 4.86 5.06 -12.89
N HIS A 161 6.02 4.46 -13.14
CA HIS A 161 7.26 4.79 -12.49
C HIS A 161 8.38 4.81 -13.52
N SER A 162 9.24 5.83 -13.44
CA SER A 162 10.47 5.93 -14.23
C SER A 162 11.66 5.93 -13.30
N GLY A 163 12.65 5.11 -13.60
CA GLY A 163 13.83 4.91 -12.77
C GLY A 163 15.08 4.72 -13.61
N HIS A 164 16.17 4.44 -12.89
CA HIS A 164 17.50 4.23 -13.43
C HIS A 164 18.15 3.05 -12.74
N THR A 165 18.83 2.19 -13.49
CA THR A 165 19.65 1.11 -12.97
C THR A 165 21.07 1.21 -13.50
N GLU A 166 22.05 0.84 -12.67
CA GLU A 166 23.46 0.83 -13.06
C GLU A 166 23.86 -0.54 -13.61
N GLY A 167 24.45 -0.56 -14.79
CA GLY A 167 25.04 -1.75 -15.38
C GLY A 167 26.34 -2.18 -14.66
N THR A 168 26.80 -3.39 -14.96
CA THR A 168 27.95 -4.03 -14.30
C THR A 168 29.24 -3.17 -14.34
N VAL A 169 29.40 -2.29 -15.30
CA VAL A 169 30.61 -1.48 -15.50
C VAL A 169 30.62 -0.19 -14.67
N ALA A 170 29.46 0.31 -14.25
CA ALA A 170 29.34 1.58 -13.52
C ALA A 170 30.07 1.57 -12.16
N GLY A 171 30.18 0.41 -11.50
CA GLY A 171 30.83 0.25 -10.19
C GLY A 171 32.33 0.04 -10.22
N LEU A 172 32.97 -0.13 -11.36
CA LEU A 172 34.40 -0.41 -11.45
C LEU A 172 35.26 0.88 -11.43
N PRO A 173 36.37 0.95 -10.67
CA PRO A 173 36.98 -0.08 -9.80
C PRO A 173 36.58 -0.01 -8.32
N PHE A 174 35.68 0.87 -7.89
CA PHE A 174 35.53 1.22 -6.47
C PHE A 174 34.12 1.05 -5.88
N GLY A 175 33.16 0.42 -6.56
CA GLY A 175 31.80 0.24 -6.04
C GLY A 175 31.10 -1.01 -6.58
N THR A 176 30.01 -1.39 -5.92
CA THR A 176 29.00 -2.32 -6.46
C THR A 176 27.95 -1.49 -7.19
N PRO A 177 27.64 -1.78 -8.47
CA PRO A 177 26.61 -1.05 -9.19
C PRO A 177 25.24 -1.27 -8.54
N ASP A 178 24.41 -0.24 -8.53
CA ASP A 178 23.01 -0.34 -8.10
C ASP A 178 22.18 -0.87 -9.27
N ARG A 179 22.01 -2.18 -9.27
CA ARG A 179 21.34 -2.94 -10.34
C ARG A 179 19.85 -3.12 -10.11
N ASN A 180 19.35 -2.68 -8.97
CA ASN A 180 17.96 -2.81 -8.59
C ASN A 180 17.37 -1.42 -8.31
N ASP A 181 16.14 -1.24 -8.72
CA ASP A 181 15.35 -0.07 -8.36
C ASP A 181 13.98 -0.55 -7.87
N ASP A 182 13.73 -0.29 -6.59
CA ASP A 182 12.50 -0.63 -5.90
C ASP A 182 11.71 0.66 -5.63
N PHE A 183 10.51 0.74 -6.15
CA PHE A 183 9.63 1.89 -5.98
C PHE A 183 8.30 1.49 -5.36
N MET A 184 7.76 2.37 -4.53
CA MET A 184 6.40 2.24 -3.98
C MET A 184 5.73 3.60 -3.89
N PHE A 185 4.51 3.68 -4.40
CA PHE A 185 3.62 4.83 -4.30
C PHE A 185 2.27 4.40 -3.73
N VAL A 186 1.71 5.20 -2.83
CA VAL A 186 0.37 5.00 -2.27
C VAL A 186 -0.47 6.26 -2.48
N GLY A 187 -1.74 6.09 -2.72
CA GLY A 187 -2.65 7.20 -2.96
C GLY A 187 -4.11 6.83 -2.73
N ASN A 188 -4.97 7.83 -2.95
CA ASN A 188 -6.42 7.64 -2.92
C ASN A 188 -7.06 8.28 -4.15
N ASN A 189 -8.01 7.56 -4.75
CA ASN A 189 -8.83 8.08 -5.84
C ASN A 189 -10.28 7.60 -5.67
N PRO A 190 -11.26 8.50 -5.50
CA PRO A 190 -12.66 8.14 -5.30
C PRO A 190 -13.30 7.42 -6.49
N GLN A 191 -12.70 7.48 -7.68
CA GLN A 191 -13.18 6.71 -8.83
C GLN A 191 -12.95 5.20 -8.65
N ILE A 192 -11.96 4.78 -7.85
CA ILE A 192 -11.77 3.38 -7.48
C ILE A 192 -12.99 2.87 -6.73
N THR A 193 -13.46 3.61 -5.73
CA THR A 193 -14.71 3.30 -5.01
C THR A 193 -15.91 3.24 -5.96
N ALA A 194 -16.06 4.24 -6.83
CA ALA A 194 -17.18 4.32 -7.77
C ALA A 194 -17.18 3.20 -8.83
N LYS A 195 -16.03 2.62 -9.12
CA LYS A 195 -15.83 1.57 -10.14
C LYS A 195 -15.46 0.21 -9.56
N TRP A 196 -15.62 0.02 -8.24
CA TRP A 196 -15.14 -1.16 -7.53
C TRP A 196 -15.59 -2.49 -8.13
N ASP A 197 -16.87 -2.65 -8.45
CA ASP A 197 -17.40 -3.88 -9.06
C ASP A 197 -16.76 -4.17 -10.43
N GLY A 198 -16.44 -3.11 -11.18
CA GLY A 198 -15.70 -3.22 -12.43
C GLY A 198 -14.24 -3.63 -12.21
N ILE A 199 -13.58 -3.12 -11.16
CA ILE A 199 -12.20 -3.44 -10.82
C ILE A 199 -12.04 -4.90 -10.42
N LEU A 200 -13.01 -5.48 -9.69
CA LEU A 200 -13.00 -6.91 -9.33
C LEU A 200 -12.91 -7.83 -10.55
N ASN A 201 -13.49 -7.41 -11.67
CA ASN A 201 -13.50 -8.11 -12.96
C ASN A 201 -12.56 -7.44 -14.00
N GLY A 202 -11.69 -6.56 -13.54
CA GLY A 202 -10.79 -5.77 -14.37
C GLY A 202 -9.69 -6.62 -15.02
N THR A 203 -9.21 -6.14 -16.16
CA THR A 203 -8.03 -6.69 -16.84
C THR A 203 -6.80 -5.87 -16.47
N PHE A 204 -5.74 -6.54 -16.06
CA PHE A 204 -4.45 -5.91 -15.73
C PHE A 204 -3.45 -6.11 -16.85
N ARG A 205 -2.71 -5.04 -17.16
CA ARG A 205 -1.58 -5.04 -18.09
C ARG A 205 -0.45 -4.22 -17.50
N ALA A 206 0.77 -4.66 -17.74
CA ALA A 206 1.97 -3.88 -17.42
C ALA A 206 2.98 -4.02 -18.57
N SER A 207 3.80 -3.01 -18.76
CA SER A 207 4.91 -2.96 -19.70
C SER A 207 6.11 -2.29 -19.08
N LEU A 208 7.29 -2.70 -19.50
CA LEU A 208 8.58 -2.08 -19.23
C LEU A 208 9.11 -1.54 -20.56
N ASP A 209 9.41 -0.25 -20.60
CA ASP A 209 10.08 0.42 -21.71
C ASP A 209 11.44 0.93 -21.21
N ALA A 210 12.49 0.58 -21.95
CA ALA A 210 13.85 1.01 -21.67
C ALA A 210 14.37 1.73 -22.92
N THR A 211 14.48 3.05 -22.83
CA THR A 211 14.89 3.90 -23.96
C THR A 211 15.93 4.92 -23.51
N ASP A 212 16.81 5.28 -24.42
CA ASP A 212 17.84 6.30 -24.21
C ASP A 212 17.28 7.72 -23.97
N THR A 213 15.95 7.91 -24.14
CA THR A 213 15.27 9.19 -23.92
C THR A 213 13.93 8.99 -23.18
N LEU A 214 13.94 9.19 -21.88
CA LEU A 214 12.81 9.04 -20.95
C LEU A 214 11.49 9.66 -21.46
N ALA A 215 11.50 10.91 -21.92
CA ALA A 215 10.27 11.62 -22.30
C ALA A 215 9.53 11.00 -23.51
N ALA A 216 10.24 10.41 -24.45
CA ALA A 216 9.64 9.77 -25.62
C ALA A 216 9.12 8.36 -25.29
N GLY A 217 9.80 7.65 -24.38
CA GLY A 217 9.42 6.33 -23.91
C GLY A 217 8.11 6.34 -23.11
N VAL A 218 7.99 7.26 -22.16
CA VAL A 218 6.80 7.42 -21.31
C VAL A 218 5.51 7.61 -22.13
N THR A 219 5.51 8.54 -23.08
CA THR A 219 4.33 8.82 -23.91
C THR A 219 3.99 7.64 -24.82
N ARG A 220 4.99 6.93 -25.32
CA ARG A 220 4.79 5.76 -26.17
C ARG A 220 4.27 4.57 -25.38
N ALA A 221 4.90 4.21 -24.27
CA ALA A 221 4.51 3.07 -23.45
C ALA A 221 3.06 3.19 -22.95
N LEU A 222 2.68 4.39 -22.46
CA LEU A 222 1.31 4.66 -22.05
C LEU A 222 0.33 4.58 -23.23
N GLY A 223 0.67 5.21 -24.36
CA GLY A 223 -0.15 5.21 -25.56
C GLY A 223 -0.35 3.81 -26.15
N ASP A 224 0.69 3.01 -26.21
CA ASP A 224 0.63 1.66 -26.79
C ASP A 224 -0.05 0.67 -25.82
N LEU A 225 0.15 0.82 -24.51
CA LEU A 225 -0.56 0.04 -23.51
C LEU A 225 -2.07 0.33 -23.55
N VAL A 226 -2.47 1.60 -23.59
CA VAL A 226 -3.88 2.00 -23.71
C VAL A 226 -4.47 1.49 -25.03
N LYS A 227 -3.78 1.62 -26.15
CA LYS A 227 -4.23 1.07 -27.45
C LYS A 227 -4.37 -0.45 -27.41
N ALA A 228 -3.41 -1.17 -26.83
CA ALA A 228 -3.49 -2.62 -26.71
C ALA A 228 -4.67 -3.07 -25.84
N ILE A 229 -4.95 -2.34 -24.76
CA ILE A 229 -6.09 -2.58 -23.88
C ILE A 229 -7.41 -2.31 -24.64
N VAL A 230 -7.51 -1.17 -25.33
CA VAL A 230 -8.69 -0.79 -26.12
C VAL A 230 -8.95 -1.78 -27.25
N ALA A 231 -7.90 -2.21 -27.96
CA ALA A 231 -8.02 -3.21 -29.03
C ALA A 231 -8.50 -4.57 -28.49
N ALA A 232 -8.01 -4.98 -27.32
CA ALA A 232 -8.42 -6.23 -26.68
C ALA A 232 -9.89 -6.21 -26.19
N ALA A 233 -10.39 -5.03 -25.83
CA ALA A 233 -11.76 -4.84 -25.31
C ALA A 233 -12.79 -4.52 -26.38
N GLY A 234 -12.38 -4.21 -27.60
CA GLY A 234 -13.30 -3.86 -28.70
C GLY A 234 -14.12 -2.57 -28.49
N LYS A 235 -13.72 -1.72 -27.56
CA LYS A 235 -14.36 -0.44 -27.24
C LYS A 235 -13.34 0.70 -27.22
N ALA A 236 -13.77 1.89 -27.63
CA ALA A 236 -12.98 3.09 -27.37
C ALA A 236 -12.89 3.34 -25.87
N ALA A 237 -11.67 3.55 -25.36
CA ALA A 237 -11.48 3.94 -23.96
C ALA A 237 -12.16 5.28 -23.71
N ALA A 238 -13.09 5.32 -22.77
CA ALA A 238 -13.85 6.53 -22.51
C ALA A 238 -13.06 7.52 -21.64
N ASP A 239 -12.35 7.03 -20.61
CA ASP A 239 -11.63 7.90 -19.66
C ASP A 239 -10.37 7.20 -19.13
N ALA A 240 -9.20 7.80 -19.35
CA ALA A 240 -7.96 7.38 -18.70
C ALA A 240 -7.76 8.19 -17.42
N VAL A 241 -7.62 7.50 -16.29
CA VAL A 241 -7.31 8.09 -14.99
C VAL A 241 -5.85 7.83 -14.69
N VAL A 242 -5.02 8.87 -14.67
CA VAL A 242 -3.59 8.74 -14.32
C VAL A 242 -3.44 8.84 -12.81
N LEU A 243 -2.90 7.81 -12.20
CA LEU A 243 -2.69 7.66 -10.76
C LEU A 243 -1.18 7.59 -10.48
N GLY A 244 -0.52 8.71 -10.42
CA GLY A 244 0.88 8.81 -10.01
C GLY A 244 1.90 8.79 -11.15
N SER A 245 2.94 9.54 -10.94
CA SER A 245 4.16 9.63 -11.76
C SER A 245 5.35 9.83 -10.83
#